data_488b6281dc94ddc280b4867f48562ce4
#
_entry.id   488b6281dc94ddc280b4867f48562ce4
#
_cell.length_a   1.000
_cell.length_b   1.000
_cell.length_c   1.000
_cell.angle_alpha   90.00
_cell.angle_beta   90.00
_cell.angle_gamma   90.00
#
_symmetry.space_group_name_H-M   'P 1'
#
loop_
_entity.id
_entity.type
_entity.pdbx_description
1 polymer ?
#
loop_
_entity_poly.entity_id
_entity_poly.type
_entity_poly.pdbx_seq_one_letter_code
_entity_poly.pdbx_strand_id
1 'polypeptide(L)'
;MRSGDFDIGAIWFLPSMTPTRDVTNMFSSVTADQEYSSNYPNMRDPAVDHLINAMYAARTWEEFVAATRALDRVLLWNFYFIPGMSKVDFAFGWWDKFGIPEHGKLNHAWASKRIWWWDEQKASRVNAFHGLK
;
A
#
# COMPACT_ATOMS: atom_id res chain seq x y z
N MET A 1 17.80 2.22 -9.01
CA MET A 1 16.56 1.48 -9.27
C MET A 1 15.74 2.12 -10.40
N ARG A 2 15.56 3.43 -10.45
CA ARG A 2 14.70 4.06 -11.47
C ARG A 2 15.20 3.95 -12.91
N SER A 3 16.50 3.74 -13.11
CA SER A 3 17.11 3.49 -14.43
C SER A 3 17.06 2.02 -14.89
N GLY A 4 16.62 1.11 -14.01
CA GLY A 4 16.64 -0.33 -14.29
C GLY A 4 18.02 -0.99 -14.29
N ASP A 5 19.07 -0.23 -14.01
CA ASP A 5 20.46 -0.71 -14.02
C ASP A 5 20.83 -1.17 -12.60
N PHE A 6 20.41 -2.38 -12.24
CA PHE A 6 20.73 -3.04 -10.96
C PHE A 6 20.42 -4.54 -11.03
N ASP A 7 21.18 -5.34 -10.32
CA ASP A 7 20.95 -6.79 -10.21
C ASP A 7 19.99 -7.12 -9.05
N ILE A 8 20.17 -6.49 -7.90
CA ILE A 8 19.34 -6.68 -6.70
C ILE A 8 19.08 -5.33 -6.06
N GLY A 9 17.85 -5.09 -5.65
CA GLY A 9 17.45 -3.87 -4.95
C GLY A 9 16.55 -4.16 -3.76
N ALA A 10 16.70 -3.38 -2.68
CA ALA A 10 15.79 -3.43 -1.55
C ALA A 10 14.77 -2.29 -1.67
N ILE A 11 13.50 -2.62 -1.55
CA ILE A 11 12.39 -1.66 -1.62
C ILE A 11 11.41 -1.88 -0.46
N TRP A 12 10.74 -0.80 -0.10
CA TRP A 12 9.63 -0.85 0.84
C TRP A 12 8.33 -0.70 0.08
N PHE A 13 7.48 -1.70 0.19
CA PHE A 13 6.12 -1.60 -0.30
C PHE A 13 5.23 -1.02 0.80
N LEU A 14 4.50 0.02 0.45
CA LEU A 14 3.36 0.52 1.22
C LEU A 14 2.11 0.21 0.41
N PRO A 15 1.63 -1.04 0.46
CA PRO A 15 0.49 -1.43 -0.35
C PRO A 15 -0.76 -0.69 0.11
N SER A 16 -1.65 -0.43 -0.81
CA SER A 16 -3.03 -0.06 -0.50
C SER A 16 -3.69 -1.16 0.30
N MET A 17 -4.68 -0.82 1.12
CA MET A 17 -5.45 -1.82 1.88
C MET A 17 -6.15 -2.84 0.98
N THR A 18 -6.41 -2.45 -0.25
CA THR A 18 -6.97 -3.29 -1.30
C THR A 18 -6.12 -3.12 -2.55
N PRO A 19 -5.76 -4.18 -3.26
CA PRO A 19 -5.06 -4.07 -4.53
C PRO A 19 -5.83 -3.18 -5.51
N THR A 20 -5.15 -2.19 -6.07
CA THR A 20 -5.71 -1.21 -7.00
C THR A 20 -4.77 -1.02 -8.20
N ARG A 21 -4.79 0.14 -8.83
CA ARG A 21 -3.91 0.49 -9.96
C ARG A 21 -2.41 0.36 -9.68
N ASP A 22 -2.02 0.42 -8.44
CA ASP A 22 -0.65 0.17 -8.00
C ASP A 22 -0.16 -1.23 -8.41
N VAL A 23 -1.02 -2.24 -8.38
CA VAL A 23 -0.69 -3.60 -8.83
C VAL A 23 -0.30 -3.62 -10.31
N THR A 24 -1.05 -2.93 -11.17
CA THR A 24 -0.70 -2.79 -12.59
C THR A 24 0.63 -2.07 -12.77
N ASN A 25 0.83 -0.96 -12.04
CA ASN A 25 2.06 -0.18 -12.15
C ASN A 25 3.31 -0.94 -11.68
N MET A 26 3.15 -1.89 -10.78
CA MET A 26 4.24 -2.64 -10.17
C MET A 26 4.55 -3.95 -10.88
N PHE A 27 3.57 -4.57 -11.53
CA PHE A 27 3.70 -5.96 -11.97
C PHE A 27 3.30 -6.21 -13.42
N SER A 28 2.58 -5.30 -14.08
CA SER A 28 2.12 -5.53 -15.44
C SER A 28 3.21 -5.31 -16.48
N SER A 29 3.19 -6.14 -17.54
CA SER A 29 4.04 -6.00 -18.71
C SER A 29 3.91 -4.63 -19.40
N VAL A 30 2.78 -3.97 -19.27
CA VAL A 30 2.52 -2.63 -19.85
C VAL A 30 3.48 -1.57 -19.30
N THR A 31 3.95 -1.76 -18.07
CA THR A 31 4.89 -0.84 -17.41
C THR A 31 6.34 -1.29 -17.46
N ALA A 32 6.60 -2.42 -18.12
CA ALA A 32 7.96 -2.86 -18.43
C ALA A 32 8.62 -1.87 -19.41
N ASP A 33 9.93 -1.72 -19.35
CA ASP A 33 10.72 -0.79 -20.14
C ASP A 33 10.36 0.69 -20.02
N GLN A 34 9.42 1.04 -19.15
CA GLN A 34 9.11 2.42 -18.88
C GLN A 34 10.09 2.99 -17.85
N GLU A 35 10.84 3.98 -18.26
CA GLU A 35 11.73 4.69 -17.34
C GLU A 35 10.93 5.30 -16.19
N TYR A 36 11.43 5.17 -14.97
CA TYR A 36 10.77 5.58 -13.74
C TYR A 36 9.49 4.80 -13.37
N SER A 37 9.22 3.66 -14.02
CA SER A 37 8.10 2.81 -13.62
C SER A 37 8.33 2.20 -12.23
N SER A 38 7.24 1.73 -11.61
CA SER A 38 7.30 0.96 -10.36
C SER A 38 7.51 -0.54 -10.60
N ASN A 39 7.56 -0.98 -11.85
CA ASN A 39 7.86 -2.35 -12.22
C ASN A 39 9.39 -2.58 -12.17
N TYR A 40 9.94 -2.56 -10.98
CA TYR A 40 11.38 -2.67 -10.77
C TYR A 40 12.01 -3.94 -11.34
N PRO A 41 11.37 -5.13 -11.28
CA PRO A 41 11.90 -6.33 -11.91
C PRO A 41 11.82 -6.32 -13.44
N ASN A 42 11.25 -5.28 -14.03
CA ASN A 42 10.97 -5.19 -15.48
C ASN A 42 10.20 -6.40 -15.99
N MET A 43 9.18 -6.77 -15.23
CA MET A 43 8.42 -8.00 -15.42
C MET A 43 7.61 -7.98 -16.72
N ARG A 44 7.67 -9.09 -17.45
CA ARG A 44 6.88 -9.33 -18.65
C ARG A 44 6.35 -10.75 -18.62
N ASP A 45 5.31 -10.95 -17.83
CA ASP A 45 4.72 -12.26 -17.63
C ASP A 45 3.23 -12.23 -18.01
N PRO A 46 2.84 -12.90 -19.09
CA PRO A 46 1.43 -12.96 -19.52
C PRO A 46 0.49 -13.56 -18.46
N ALA A 47 0.99 -14.46 -17.60
CA ALA A 47 0.18 -15.00 -16.51
C ALA A 47 -0.11 -13.94 -15.44
N VAL A 48 0.86 -13.08 -15.14
CA VAL A 48 0.68 -11.93 -14.24
C VAL A 48 -0.34 -10.96 -14.83
N ASP A 49 -0.22 -10.60 -16.10
CA ASP A 49 -1.16 -9.70 -16.77
C ASP A 49 -2.58 -10.27 -16.78
N HIS A 50 -2.73 -11.56 -17.05
CA HIS A 50 -4.02 -12.24 -16.99
C HIS A 50 -4.63 -12.20 -15.60
N LEU A 51 -3.86 -12.46 -14.55
CA LEU A 51 -4.34 -12.45 -13.17
C LEU A 51 -4.69 -11.04 -12.68
N ILE A 52 -3.95 -10.01 -13.10
CA ILE A 52 -4.30 -8.62 -12.84
C ILE A 52 -5.65 -8.28 -13.47
N ASN A 53 -5.87 -8.67 -14.73
CA ASN A 53 -7.13 -8.45 -15.41
C ASN A 53 -8.28 -9.23 -14.75
N ALA A 54 -8.05 -10.48 -14.36
CA ALA A 54 -9.04 -11.28 -13.63
C ALA A 54 -9.42 -10.65 -12.28
N MET A 55 -8.44 -10.12 -11.56
CA MET A 55 -8.67 -9.40 -10.30
C MET A 55 -9.56 -8.16 -10.51
N TYR A 56 -9.34 -7.37 -11.56
CA TYR A 56 -10.16 -6.20 -11.86
C TYR A 56 -11.54 -6.54 -12.41
N ALA A 57 -11.67 -7.68 -13.09
CA ALA A 57 -12.94 -8.15 -13.63
C ALA A 57 -13.81 -8.88 -12.59
N ALA A 58 -13.28 -9.17 -11.41
CA ALA A 58 -13.98 -9.89 -10.35
C ALA A 58 -15.27 -9.16 -9.94
N ARG A 59 -16.35 -9.91 -9.85
CA ARG A 59 -17.68 -9.41 -9.49
C ARG A 59 -18.06 -9.72 -8.05
N THR A 60 -17.35 -10.66 -7.43
CA THR A 60 -17.53 -11.05 -6.03
C THR A 60 -16.23 -10.90 -5.26
N TRP A 61 -16.33 -10.80 -3.94
CA TRP A 61 -15.16 -10.76 -3.07
C TRP A 61 -14.33 -12.05 -3.15
N GLU A 62 -14.99 -13.17 -3.30
CA GLU A 62 -14.37 -14.49 -3.43
C GLU A 62 -13.52 -14.58 -4.71
N GLU A 63 -14.06 -14.14 -5.84
CA GLU A 63 -13.31 -14.07 -7.11
C GLU A 63 -12.10 -13.14 -7.00
N PHE A 64 -12.28 -11.96 -6.42
CA PHE A 64 -11.21 -11.01 -6.19
C PHE A 64 -10.08 -11.60 -5.34
N VAL A 65 -10.42 -12.23 -4.22
CA VAL A 65 -9.45 -12.87 -3.32
C VAL A 65 -8.76 -14.05 -4.01
N ALA A 66 -9.47 -14.84 -4.79
CA ALA A 66 -8.91 -15.97 -5.53
C ALA A 66 -7.87 -15.50 -6.56
N ALA A 67 -8.21 -14.49 -7.36
CA ALA A 67 -7.31 -13.90 -8.35
C ALA A 67 -6.08 -13.27 -7.68
N THR A 68 -6.26 -12.53 -6.60
CA THR A 68 -5.18 -11.90 -5.84
C THR A 68 -4.22 -12.93 -5.25
N ARG A 69 -4.74 -14.01 -4.67
CA ARG A 69 -3.92 -15.12 -4.14
C ARG A 69 -3.16 -15.87 -5.22
N ALA A 70 -3.78 -16.04 -6.40
CA ALA A 70 -3.10 -16.65 -7.54
C ALA A 70 -1.96 -15.78 -8.04
N LEU A 71 -2.18 -14.46 -8.13
CA LEU A 71 -1.16 -13.48 -8.48
C LEU A 71 0.03 -13.52 -7.49
N ASP A 72 -0.26 -13.49 -6.20
CA ASP A 72 0.75 -13.57 -5.15
C ASP A 72 1.64 -14.81 -5.31
N ARG A 73 1.03 -15.98 -5.56
CA ARG A 73 1.77 -17.22 -5.80
C ARG A 73 2.68 -17.14 -7.03
N VAL A 74 2.20 -16.60 -8.13
CA VAL A 74 3.01 -16.48 -9.36
C VAL A 74 4.20 -15.55 -9.11
N LEU A 75 3.99 -14.43 -8.43
CA LEU A 75 5.05 -13.48 -8.10
C LEU A 75 6.13 -14.10 -7.20
N LEU A 76 5.73 -14.89 -6.21
CA LEU A 76 6.64 -15.55 -5.28
C LEU A 76 7.38 -16.73 -5.94
N TRP A 77 6.70 -17.58 -6.71
CA TRP A 77 7.32 -18.76 -7.35
C TRP A 77 8.30 -18.40 -8.46
N ASN A 78 8.10 -17.31 -9.15
CA ASN A 78 9.04 -16.81 -10.14
C ASN A 78 10.19 -15.98 -9.55
N PHE A 79 10.24 -15.85 -8.23
CA PHE A 79 11.28 -15.12 -7.49
C PHE A 79 11.46 -13.66 -7.95
N TYR A 80 10.42 -13.03 -8.47
CA TYR A 80 10.45 -11.61 -8.78
C TYR A 80 10.68 -10.75 -7.53
N PHE A 81 10.22 -11.27 -6.39
CA PHE A 81 10.42 -10.65 -5.09
C PHE A 81 10.83 -11.68 -4.05
N ILE A 82 11.79 -11.30 -3.22
CA ILE A 82 12.19 -12.07 -2.04
C ILE A 82 11.58 -11.36 -0.83
N PRO A 83 10.53 -11.92 -0.21
CA PRO A 83 9.92 -11.31 0.98
C PRO A 83 10.95 -11.19 2.10
N GLY A 84 11.15 -9.96 2.55
CA GLY A 84 12.03 -9.67 3.68
C GLY A 84 11.23 -9.48 4.98
N MET A 85 11.49 -8.40 5.67
CA MET A 85 10.78 -8.04 6.89
C MET A 85 9.43 -7.38 6.58
N SER A 86 8.39 -7.81 7.29
CA SER A 86 7.12 -7.10 7.37
C SER A 86 7.01 -6.41 8.72
N LYS A 87 6.70 -5.12 8.73
CA LYS A 87 6.37 -4.39 9.94
C LYS A 87 4.85 -4.37 10.09
N VAL A 88 4.37 -5.05 11.13
CA VAL A 88 2.94 -5.18 11.39
C VAL A 88 2.36 -3.89 11.96
N ASP A 89 3.14 -3.17 12.78
CA ASP A 89 2.69 -1.97 13.48
C ASP A 89 3.54 -0.76 13.14
N PHE A 90 2.88 0.39 13.02
CA PHE A 90 3.54 1.67 12.90
C PHE A 90 3.33 2.47 14.18
N ALA A 91 4.42 2.96 14.77
CA ALA A 91 4.33 3.89 15.88
C ALA A 91 3.93 5.28 15.35
N PHE A 92 2.87 5.82 15.90
CA PHE A 92 2.40 7.16 15.61
C PHE A 92 2.41 8.02 16.86
N GLY A 93 2.94 9.23 16.73
CA GLY A 93 2.77 10.27 17.72
C GLY A 93 1.93 11.41 17.14
N TRP A 94 0.94 11.87 17.89
CA TRP A 94 0.18 13.08 17.55
C TRP A 94 -0.25 13.82 18.81
N TRP A 95 -0.51 15.10 18.63
CA TRP A 95 -1.14 15.88 19.70
C TRP A 95 -2.60 15.49 19.81
N ASP A 96 -3.10 15.20 21.01
CA ASP A 96 -4.51 14.87 21.26
C ASP A 96 -5.42 16.10 21.09
N LYS A 97 -5.41 16.65 19.89
CA LYS A 97 -6.25 17.77 19.43
C LYS A 97 -7.34 17.33 18.46
N PHE A 98 -7.41 16.04 18.18
CA PHE A 98 -8.30 15.52 17.14
C PHE A 98 -9.31 14.54 17.71
N GLY A 99 -10.54 14.65 17.20
CA GLY A 99 -11.54 13.59 17.35
C GLY A 99 -11.25 12.47 16.36
N ILE A 100 -11.40 11.24 16.82
CA ILE A 100 -11.16 10.02 16.05
C ILE A 100 -12.44 9.21 16.08
N PRO A 101 -12.99 8.75 14.94
CA PRO A 101 -14.20 7.92 14.94
C PRO A 101 -13.96 6.61 15.66
N GLU A 102 -14.97 6.10 16.33
CA GLU A 102 -14.90 4.87 17.16
C GLU A 102 -14.42 3.66 16.33
N HIS A 103 -14.85 3.58 15.07
CA HIS A 103 -14.41 2.57 14.11
C HIS A 103 -13.21 2.99 13.26
N GLY A 104 -12.62 4.13 13.56
CA GLY A 104 -11.57 4.76 12.76
C GLY A 104 -10.16 4.41 13.21
N LYS A 105 -9.98 3.36 13.99
CA LYS A 105 -8.66 2.73 14.20
C LYS A 105 -8.27 2.01 12.90
N LEU A 106 -8.06 2.81 11.87
CA LEU A 106 -7.62 2.31 10.59
C LEU A 106 -6.19 1.81 10.74
N ASN A 107 -5.98 0.60 10.30
CA ASN A 107 -4.69 -0.07 10.26
C ASN A 107 -3.68 0.63 9.33
N HIS A 108 -4.01 1.82 8.83
CA HIS A 108 -3.20 2.55 7.88
C HIS A 108 -3.03 4.02 8.28
N ALA A 109 -1.80 4.39 8.53
CA ALA A 109 -1.39 5.73 8.94
C ALA A 109 -1.91 6.87 8.05
N TRP A 110 -2.00 6.63 6.76
CA TRP A 110 -2.43 7.62 5.79
C TRP A 110 -3.95 7.83 5.75
N ALA A 111 -4.72 6.81 6.11
CA ALA A 111 -6.17 6.89 6.12
C ALA A 111 -6.69 7.64 7.35
N SER A 112 -6.01 7.55 8.49
CA SER A 112 -6.38 8.25 9.72
C SER A 112 -6.43 9.76 9.52
N LYS A 113 -5.50 10.35 8.78
CA LYS A 113 -5.46 11.79 8.51
C LYS A 113 -6.67 12.33 7.73
N ARG A 114 -7.44 11.48 7.05
CA ARG A 114 -8.57 11.89 6.22
C ARG A 114 -9.90 11.87 6.94
N ILE A 115 -9.96 11.23 8.11
CA ILE A 115 -11.21 11.01 8.85
C ILE A 115 -11.17 11.61 10.26
N TRP A 116 -10.04 12.16 10.67
CA TRP A 116 -9.92 12.89 11.92
C TRP A 116 -10.45 14.29 11.76
N TRP A 117 -11.10 14.82 12.79
CA TRP A 117 -11.57 16.19 12.82
C TRP A 117 -10.92 16.95 13.98
N TRP A 118 -10.88 18.25 13.85
CA TRP A 118 -10.42 19.12 14.94
C TRP A 118 -11.43 19.09 16.07
N ASP A 119 -10.94 18.86 17.30
CA ASP A 119 -11.73 18.81 18.53
C ASP A 119 -11.30 19.98 19.41
N GLU A 120 -12.15 21.00 19.51
CA GLU A 120 -11.89 22.23 20.26
C GLU A 120 -11.62 21.96 21.75
N GLN A 121 -12.33 21.03 22.37
CA GLN A 121 -12.16 20.73 23.79
C GLN A 121 -10.80 20.06 24.04
N LYS A 122 -10.42 19.12 23.22
CA LYS A 122 -9.12 18.47 23.28
C LYS A 122 -7.99 19.46 22.99
N ALA A 123 -8.16 20.28 21.95
CA ALA A 123 -7.18 21.29 21.57
C ALA A 123 -6.95 22.30 22.70
N SER A 124 -8.01 22.77 23.34
CA SER A 124 -7.91 23.69 24.49
C SER A 124 -7.16 23.08 25.66
N ARG A 125 -7.40 21.81 25.99
CA ARG A 125 -6.66 21.11 27.05
C ARG A 125 -5.18 21.00 26.76
N VAL A 126 -4.83 20.61 25.52
CA VAL A 126 -3.42 20.49 25.10
C VAL A 126 -2.72 21.84 25.11
N ASN A 127 -3.39 22.88 24.58
CA ASN A 127 -2.83 24.23 24.57
C ASN A 127 -2.59 24.76 25.97
N ALA A 128 -3.56 24.58 26.88
CA ALA A 128 -3.43 25.00 28.29
C ALA A 128 -2.26 24.30 28.99
N PHE A 129 -2.09 23.00 28.75
CA PHE A 129 -0.99 22.24 29.35
C PHE A 129 0.41 22.70 28.84
N HIS A 130 0.51 23.10 27.59
CA HIS A 130 1.77 23.54 26.99
C HIS A 130 1.96 25.07 26.99
N GLY A 131 1.04 25.83 27.57
CA GLY A 131 1.10 27.30 27.58
C GLY A 131 1.00 27.92 26.17
N LEU A 132 0.39 27.21 25.23
CA LEU A 132 0.17 27.69 23.87
C LEU A 132 -1.13 28.52 23.80
N LYS A 133 -1.08 29.64 23.08
CA LYS A 133 -2.26 30.50 22.83
C LYS A 133 -2.94 30.10 21.55
#